data_2bba14a75717dfc55b9e7af1ff5084e9
#
_entry.id   2bba14a75717dfc55b9e7af1ff5084e9
#
_cell.length_a   1.000
_cell.length_b   1.000
_cell.length_c   1.000
_cell.angle_alpha   90.00
_cell.angle_beta   90.00
_cell.angle_gamma   90.00
#
_symmetry.space_group_name_H-M   'P 1'
#
loop_
_entity.id
_entity.type
_entity.pdbx_description
1 polymer ?
#
loop_
_entity_poly.entity_id
_entity_poly.type
_entity_poly.pdbx_seq_one_letter_code
_entity_poly.pdbx_strand_id
1 'polypeptide(L)'
;MKRVICVVEDEKDLNELVKRYLEKEGYEVRSYLTYEQAAMHCSDDDVHLWVLDIMLDDKSGFDLIEEIRLQSRDVPVIFMSARDKEFDRIIGLEKGSDDYITKPFSPKELVLRINNVMRRTYKDSIEKITVDGYEIDEEQRKVFQAQTELELTTKEFDLLMLFVKNRATAFSREQILKRVWEVNYYGSDRVVDDTLRRLRRKMPDLNIHTIYGFGYRLG
;
A
#
# COMPACT_ATOMS: atom_id res chain seq x y z
N MET A 1 9.54 9.68 -7.14
CA MET A 1 10.65 8.76 -7.47
C MET A 1 10.13 7.33 -7.40
N LYS A 2 10.58 6.42 -8.27
CA LYS A 2 10.25 5.01 -8.14
C LYS A 2 11.01 4.44 -6.93
N ARG A 3 10.36 3.58 -6.15
CA ARG A 3 11.03 2.89 -5.04
C ARG A 3 11.85 1.73 -5.59
N VAL A 4 13.08 1.59 -5.09
CA VAL A 4 14.05 0.57 -5.51
C VAL A 4 13.96 -0.64 -4.59
N ILE A 5 13.80 -1.83 -5.18
CA ILE A 5 13.79 -3.12 -4.47
C ILE A 5 14.97 -3.94 -4.96
N CYS A 6 15.78 -4.45 -4.05
CA CYS A 6 16.82 -5.42 -4.34
C CYS A 6 16.31 -6.85 -4.08
N VAL A 7 16.49 -7.75 -5.05
CA VAL A 7 16.12 -9.17 -4.97
C VAL A 7 17.38 -10.00 -5.07
N VAL A 8 17.59 -10.90 -4.12
CA VAL A 8 18.72 -11.84 -4.11
C VAL A 8 18.17 -13.26 -4.08
N GLU A 9 18.38 -13.99 -5.16
CA GLU A 9 17.84 -15.33 -5.40
C GLU A 9 18.72 -16.03 -6.44
N ASP A 10 19.30 -17.17 -6.12
CA ASP A 10 20.22 -17.90 -6.98
C ASP A 10 19.53 -18.67 -8.12
N GLU A 11 18.27 -19.08 -7.93
CA GLU A 11 17.46 -19.70 -8.98
C GLU A 11 17.02 -18.63 -9.99
N LYS A 12 17.65 -18.63 -11.18
CA LYS A 12 17.44 -17.62 -12.24
C LYS A 12 15.97 -17.43 -12.64
N ASP A 13 15.23 -18.54 -12.76
CA ASP A 13 13.84 -18.49 -13.22
C ASP A 13 12.95 -17.83 -12.18
N LEU A 14 13.17 -18.12 -10.90
CA LEU A 14 12.45 -17.51 -9.79
C LEU A 14 12.84 -16.03 -9.63
N ASN A 15 14.15 -15.72 -9.71
CA ASN A 15 14.66 -14.35 -9.66
C ASN A 15 14.00 -13.48 -10.74
N GLU A 16 14.04 -13.93 -12.00
CA GLU A 16 13.43 -13.21 -13.13
C GLU A 16 11.91 -13.08 -12.99
N LEU A 17 11.23 -14.13 -12.49
CA LEU A 17 9.79 -14.11 -12.24
C LEU A 17 9.43 -13.04 -11.19
N VAL A 18 10.12 -13.04 -10.06
CA VAL A 18 9.92 -12.05 -8.98
C VAL A 18 10.17 -10.64 -9.51
N LYS A 19 11.29 -10.43 -10.20
CA LYS A 19 11.62 -9.13 -10.82
C LYS A 19 10.50 -8.60 -11.69
N ARG A 20 10.00 -9.40 -12.64
CA ARG A 20 8.93 -8.98 -13.57
C ARG A 20 7.64 -8.61 -12.85
N TYR A 21 7.26 -9.36 -11.81
CA TYR A 21 6.07 -9.04 -11.05
C TYR A 21 6.21 -7.72 -10.30
N LEU A 22 7.35 -7.44 -9.70
CA LEU A 22 7.60 -6.19 -8.98
C LEU A 22 7.72 -4.99 -9.93
N GLU A 23 8.36 -5.15 -11.08
CA GLU A 23 8.42 -4.11 -12.11
C GLU A 23 7.02 -3.75 -12.65
N LYS A 24 6.14 -4.75 -12.80
CA LYS A 24 4.73 -4.54 -13.20
C LYS A 24 3.95 -3.73 -12.17
N GLU A 25 4.28 -3.85 -10.90
CA GLU A 25 3.70 -3.05 -9.80
C GLU A 25 4.30 -1.63 -9.70
N GLY A 26 5.26 -1.30 -10.59
CA GLY A 26 5.84 0.04 -10.70
C GLY A 26 7.12 0.26 -9.91
N TYR A 27 7.67 -0.77 -9.29
CA TYR A 27 8.97 -0.70 -8.62
C TYR A 27 10.13 -0.67 -9.60
N GLU A 28 11.25 -0.08 -9.19
CA GLU A 28 12.55 -0.30 -9.82
C GLU A 28 13.19 -1.51 -9.17
N VAL A 29 13.64 -2.50 -9.93
CA VAL A 29 14.15 -3.77 -9.37
C VAL A 29 15.58 -4.01 -9.79
N ARG A 30 16.46 -4.14 -8.80
CA ARG A 30 17.83 -4.65 -8.96
C ARG A 30 17.85 -6.09 -8.48
N SER A 31 18.28 -7.01 -9.34
CA SER A 31 18.29 -8.43 -9.01
C SER A 31 19.69 -9.01 -9.09
N TYR A 32 20.03 -9.82 -8.11
CA TYR A 32 21.32 -10.45 -7.94
C TYR A 32 21.15 -11.95 -7.80
N LEU A 33 22.09 -12.73 -8.37
CA LEU A 33 22.05 -14.18 -8.33
C LEU A 33 22.98 -14.75 -7.26
N THR A 34 23.89 -13.95 -6.73
CA THR A 34 24.86 -14.39 -5.72
C THR A 34 24.96 -13.37 -4.58
N TYR A 35 25.42 -13.88 -3.44
CA TYR A 35 25.73 -13.06 -2.28
C TYR A 35 26.71 -11.93 -2.63
N GLU A 36 27.82 -12.24 -3.34
CA GLU A 36 28.88 -11.28 -3.66
C GLU A 36 28.35 -10.11 -4.50
N GLN A 37 27.48 -10.41 -5.47
CA GLN A 37 26.85 -9.37 -6.28
C GLN A 37 26.02 -8.43 -5.41
N ALA A 38 25.23 -8.97 -4.49
CA ALA A 38 24.37 -8.19 -3.62
C ALA A 38 25.16 -7.38 -2.58
N ALA A 39 26.22 -8.00 -2.00
CA ALA A 39 27.04 -7.38 -0.96
C ALA A 39 27.70 -6.08 -1.42
N MET A 40 28.06 -5.96 -2.70
CA MET A 40 28.60 -4.72 -3.28
C MET A 40 27.63 -3.53 -3.25
N HIS A 41 26.34 -3.80 -3.02
CA HIS A 41 25.26 -2.81 -3.06
C HIS A 41 24.58 -2.59 -1.69
N CYS A 42 25.09 -3.19 -0.61
CA CYS A 42 24.55 -3.01 0.73
C CYS A 42 24.65 -1.55 1.25
N SER A 43 25.54 -0.76 0.67
CA SER A 43 25.74 0.65 1.02
C SER A 43 24.97 1.63 0.11
N ASP A 44 24.16 1.15 -0.83
CA ASP A 44 23.40 2.01 -1.73
C ASP A 44 22.24 2.67 -0.95
N ASP A 45 22.30 3.98 -0.76
CA ASP A 45 21.33 4.76 0.03
C ASP A 45 19.93 4.85 -0.63
N ASP A 46 19.82 4.49 -1.90
CA ASP A 46 18.58 4.55 -2.66
C ASP A 46 17.75 3.27 -2.62
N VAL A 47 18.23 2.24 -1.94
CA VAL A 47 17.50 0.97 -1.76
C VAL A 47 16.40 1.14 -0.71
N HIS A 48 15.19 0.72 -1.08
CA HIS A 48 14.01 0.86 -0.22
C HIS A 48 13.55 -0.46 0.41
N LEU A 49 13.93 -1.61 -0.13
CA LEU A 49 13.61 -2.93 0.43
C LEU A 49 14.52 -4.00 -0.16
N TRP A 50 14.90 -4.96 0.66
CA TRP A 50 15.59 -6.17 0.24
C TRP A 50 14.67 -7.38 0.33
N VAL A 51 14.69 -8.22 -0.70
CA VAL A 51 14.08 -9.55 -0.73
C VAL A 51 15.20 -10.55 -0.86
N LEU A 52 15.43 -11.38 0.16
CA LEU A 52 16.59 -12.24 0.25
C LEU A 52 16.16 -13.71 0.33
N ASP A 53 16.71 -14.56 -0.53
CA ASP A 53 16.69 -15.98 -0.22
C ASP A 53 17.62 -16.27 0.96
N ILE A 54 17.17 -17.12 1.88
CA ILE A 54 18.00 -17.59 2.99
C ILE A 54 19.10 -18.52 2.49
N MET A 55 18.82 -19.35 1.48
CA MET A 55 19.76 -20.33 0.95
C MET A 55 20.34 -19.83 -0.37
N LEU A 56 21.50 -19.23 -0.31
CA LEU A 56 22.32 -18.89 -1.47
C LEU A 56 23.48 -19.89 -1.55
N ASP A 57 23.98 -20.17 -2.78
CA ASP A 57 24.95 -21.25 -3.02
C ASP A 57 26.19 -21.24 -2.10
N ASP A 58 26.78 -20.06 -1.84
CA ASP A 58 28.05 -19.93 -1.11
C ASP A 58 27.89 -19.37 0.31
N LYS A 59 26.84 -18.64 0.60
CA LYS A 59 26.57 -17.99 1.88
C LYS A 59 25.07 -17.91 2.15
N SER A 60 24.72 -17.55 3.37
CA SER A 60 23.31 -17.41 3.77
C SER A 60 22.80 -15.98 3.57
N GLY A 61 21.52 -15.84 3.21
CA GLY A 61 20.82 -14.56 3.30
C GLY A 61 20.84 -13.94 4.71
N PHE A 62 21.06 -14.78 5.74
CA PHE A 62 21.28 -14.31 7.11
C PHE A 62 22.62 -13.57 7.30
N ASP A 63 23.65 -13.92 6.52
CA ASP A 63 24.92 -13.17 6.56
C ASP A 63 24.75 -11.85 5.82
N LEU A 64 23.95 -11.84 4.76
CA LEU A 64 23.70 -10.64 3.97
C LEU A 64 22.88 -9.57 4.76
N ILE A 65 21.88 -9.99 5.54
CA ILE A 65 21.14 -9.02 6.37
C ILE A 65 22.06 -8.38 7.43
N GLU A 66 23.05 -9.09 7.97
CA GLU A 66 24.01 -8.52 8.90
C GLU A 66 24.82 -7.40 8.22
N GLU A 67 25.28 -7.61 6.99
CA GLU A 67 25.98 -6.56 6.23
C GLU A 67 25.09 -5.38 5.92
N ILE A 68 23.83 -5.63 5.51
CA ILE A 68 22.84 -4.58 5.27
C ILE A 68 22.61 -3.77 6.56
N ARG A 69 22.47 -4.42 7.72
CA ARG A 69 22.22 -3.76 9.01
C ARG A 69 23.40 -2.92 9.52
N LEU A 70 24.62 -3.25 9.10
CA LEU A 70 25.80 -2.42 9.39
C LEU A 70 25.78 -1.08 8.64
N GLN A 71 25.18 -1.05 7.44
CA GLN A 71 25.10 0.14 6.61
C GLN A 71 23.79 0.91 6.83
N SER A 72 22.65 0.18 6.90
CA SER A 72 21.33 0.77 7.11
C SER A 72 20.50 -0.08 8.07
N ARG A 73 20.14 0.50 9.23
CA ARG A 73 19.33 -0.18 10.25
C ARG A 73 17.85 -0.24 9.87
N ASP A 74 17.38 0.70 9.06
CA ASP A 74 15.96 0.97 8.85
C ASP A 74 15.41 0.44 7.51
N VAL A 75 16.30 0.03 6.58
CA VAL A 75 15.85 -0.54 5.31
C VAL A 75 15.18 -1.90 5.55
N PRO A 76 13.93 -2.09 5.12
CA PRO A 76 13.22 -3.33 5.40
C PRO A 76 13.77 -4.51 4.59
N VAL A 77 13.70 -5.69 5.22
CA VAL A 77 14.15 -6.96 4.66
C VAL A 77 13.04 -8.00 4.77
N ILE A 78 12.76 -8.69 3.64
CA ILE A 78 11.86 -9.84 3.57
C ILE A 78 12.67 -11.07 3.20
N PHE A 79 12.57 -12.14 3.98
CA PHE A 79 13.17 -13.41 3.61
C PHE A 79 12.26 -14.29 2.77
N MET A 80 12.84 -14.93 1.75
CA MET A 80 12.27 -16.07 1.04
C MET A 80 12.98 -17.35 1.51
N SER A 81 12.26 -18.44 1.76
CA SER A 81 12.89 -19.70 2.20
C SER A 81 12.11 -20.92 1.76
N ALA A 82 12.84 -21.97 1.37
CA ALA A 82 12.29 -23.29 1.12
C ALA A 82 11.98 -24.09 2.40
N ARG A 83 12.36 -23.57 3.57
CA ARG A 83 12.21 -24.28 4.85
C ARG A 83 11.06 -23.70 5.64
N ASP A 84 10.07 -24.54 5.88
CA ASP A 84 8.92 -24.30 6.75
C ASP A 84 9.27 -24.55 8.24
N LYS A 85 10.51 -24.25 8.63
CA LYS A 85 10.93 -24.43 10.01
C LYS A 85 10.61 -23.16 10.80
N GLU A 86 9.77 -23.31 11.79
CA GLU A 86 9.48 -22.31 12.83
C GLU A 86 10.76 -21.65 13.35
N PHE A 87 11.86 -22.43 13.40
CA PHE A 87 13.19 -21.99 13.81
C PHE A 87 13.82 -20.95 12.84
N ASP A 88 13.75 -21.14 11.52
CA ASP A 88 14.32 -20.21 10.55
C ASP A 88 13.55 -18.88 10.56
N ARG A 89 12.24 -18.94 10.82
CA ARG A 89 11.40 -17.73 11.00
C ARG A 89 11.78 -16.97 12.26
N ILE A 90 12.05 -17.67 13.37
CA ILE A 90 12.49 -17.03 14.63
C ILE A 90 13.84 -16.37 14.43
N ILE A 91 14.81 -17.06 13.81
CA ILE A 91 16.15 -16.48 13.52
C ILE A 91 16.03 -15.26 12.62
N GLY A 92 15.20 -15.32 11.57
CA GLY A 92 14.97 -14.17 10.68
C GLY A 92 14.47 -12.94 11.42
N LEU A 93 13.52 -13.13 12.33
CA LEU A 93 12.98 -12.06 13.17
C LEU A 93 14.02 -11.54 14.16
N GLU A 94 14.81 -12.41 14.80
CA GLU A 94 15.90 -12.01 15.72
C GLU A 94 16.98 -11.22 15.02
N LYS A 95 17.29 -11.53 13.74
CA LYS A 95 18.22 -10.77 12.90
C LYS A 95 17.63 -9.49 12.32
N GLY A 96 16.37 -9.18 12.61
CA GLY A 96 15.73 -7.93 12.26
C GLY A 96 15.12 -7.91 10.86
N SER A 97 14.61 -9.05 10.36
CA SER A 97 13.76 -9.05 9.17
C SER A 97 12.35 -8.51 9.49
N ASP A 98 11.72 -7.92 8.50
CA ASP A 98 10.40 -7.29 8.63
C ASP A 98 9.26 -8.24 8.26
N ASP A 99 9.51 -9.23 7.42
CA ASP A 99 8.56 -10.29 7.04
C ASP A 99 9.31 -11.51 6.48
N TYR A 100 8.55 -12.60 6.26
CA TYR A 100 9.05 -13.88 5.83
C TYR A 100 8.04 -14.55 4.91
N ILE A 101 8.49 -15.19 3.82
CA ILE A 101 7.64 -15.96 2.91
C ILE A 101 8.24 -17.34 2.62
N THR A 102 7.43 -18.40 2.69
CA THR A 102 7.86 -19.76 2.42
C THR A 102 7.69 -20.13 0.96
N LYS A 103 8.71 -20.77 0.37
CA LYS A 103 8.64 -21.39 -0.96
C LYS A 103 7.94 -22.77 -0.88
N PRO A 104 7.04 -23.10 -1.83
CA PRO A 104 6.61 -22.31 -2.97
C PRO A 104 5.57 -21.24 -2.59
N PHE A 105 5.67 -20.06 -3.15
CA PHE A 105 4.74 -18.94 -2.94
C PHE A 105 4.15 -18.43 -4.25
N SER A 106 3.02 -17.75 -4.14
CA SER A 106 2.49 -16.99 -5.27
C SER A 106 3.22 -15.66 -5.40
N PRO A 107 3.69 -15.25 -6.61
CA PRO A 107 4.28 -13.91 -6.81
C PRO A 107 3.37 -12.78 -6.33
N LYS A 108 2.05 -12.95 -6.43
CA LYS A 108 1.08 -11.98 -5.88
C LYS A 108 1.14 -11.88 -4.36
N GLU A 109 1.41 -12.99 -3.66
CA GLU A 109 1.56 -12.97 -2.20
C GLU A 109 2.80 -12.17 -1.79
N LEU A 110 3.94 -12.40 -2.48
CA LEU A 110 5.15 -11.64 -2.23
C LEU A 110 4.92 -10.13 -2.46
N VAL A 111 4.26 -9.75 -3.54
CA VAL A 111 3.89 -8.36 -3.83
C VAL A 111 3.04 -7.76 -2.68
N LEU A 112 2.04 -8.48 -2.20
CA LEU A 112 1.20 -8.00 -1.09
C LEU A 112 2.01 -7.79 0.21
N ARG A 113 2.95 -8.69 0.51
CA ARG A 113 3.84 -8.58 1.67
C ARG A 113 4.78 -7.38 1.54
N ILE A 114 5.40 -7.22 0.37
CA ILE A 114 6.24 -6.05 0.06
C ILE A 114 5.46 -4.75 0.24
N ASN A 115 4.26 -4.64 -0.33
CA ASN A 115 3.42 -3.46 -0.19
C ASN A 115 3.09 -3.17 1.29
N ASN A 116 2.80 -4.20 2.09
CA ASN A 116 2.52 -4.05 3.51
C ASN A 116 3.75 -3.58 4.30
N VAL A 117 4.93 -4.13 4.02
CA VAL A 117 6.18 -3.74 4.67
C VAL A 117 6.56 -2.31 4.26
N MET A 118 6.55 -2.00 2.96
CA MET A 118 6.86 -0.67 2.43
C MET A 118 5.98 0.42 3.03
N ARG A 119 4.68 0.15 3.14
CA ARG A 119 3.72 1.06 3.77
C ARG A 119 4.02 1.32 5.23
N ARG A 120 4.42 0.28 5.97
CA ARG A 120 4.71 0.36 7.41
C ARG A 120 6.01 1.10 7.69
N THR A 121 7.05 0.85 6.87
CA THR A 121 8.40 1.41 7.04
C THR A 121 8.48 2.84 6.52
N TYR A 122 8.06 3.03 5.29
CA TYR A 122 8.01 4.35 4.68
C TYR A 122 6.61 4.91 4.88
N LYS A 123 6.37 5.55 6.01
CA LYS A 123 5.19 6.39 6.22
C LYS A 123 5.16 7.61 5.29
N ASP A 124 5.89 7.51 4.19
CA ASP A 124 5.79 8.47 3.11
C ASP A 124 4.39 8.43 2.57
N SER A 125 3.71 9.48 2.90
CA SER A 125 2.52 9.91 2.21
C SER A 125 1.74 8.70 1.64
N ILE A 126 0.94 8.05 2.47
CA ILE A 126 -0.39 7.75 1.97
C ILE A 126 -0.63 8.93 1.07
N GLU A 127 -0.80 8.73 -0.24
CA GLU A 127 -1.22 9.82 -1.12
C GLU A 127 -2.50 10.36 -0.50
N LYS A 128 -2.31 11.28 0.46
CA LYS A 128 -3.44 11.98 1.05
C LYS A 128 -4.11 12.66 -0.11
N ILE A 129 -5.27 12.19 -0.44
CA ILE A 129 -6.02 12.81 -1.51
C ILE A 129 -6.36 14.22 -1.03
N THR A 130 -5.80 15.22 -1.68
CA THR A 130 -6.12 16.61 -1.35
C THR A 130 -7.26 17.09 -2.24
N VAL A 131 -8.31 17.62 -1.62
CA VAL A 131 -9.47 18.18 -2.31
C VAL A 131 -10.01 19.38 -1.53
N ASP A 132 -10.13 20.53 -2.18
CA ASP A 132 -10.73 21.75 -1.64
C ASP A 132 -10.23 22.12 -0.23
N GLY A 133 -8.92 21.90 0.05
CA GLY A 133 -8.29 22.18 1.34
C GLY A 133 -8.42 21.07 2.39
N TYR A 134 -9.02 19.95 2.05
CA TYR A 134 -9.09 18.76 2.88
C TYR A 134 -8.05 17.74 2.48
N GLU A 135 -7.43 17.08 3.47
CA GLU A 135 -6.53 15.94 3.30
C GLU A 135 -7.28 14.67 3.72
N ILE A 136 -7.39 13.71 2.81
CA ILE A 136 -8.11 12.45 3.02
C ILE A 136 -7.13 11.30 3.05
N ASP A 137 -7.12 10.58 4.15
CA ASP A 137 -6.46 9.29 4.31
C ASP A 137 -7.49 8.18 4.03
N GLU A 138 -7.40 7.59 2.85
CA GLU A 138 -8.35 6.54 2.43
C GLU A 138 -8.22 5.28 3.28
N GLU A 139 -7.00 4.90 3.68
CA GLU A 139 -6.76 3.66 4.42
C GLU A 139 -7.24 3.74 5.86
N GLN A 140 -6.91 4.85 6.54
CA GLN A 140 -7.37 5.08 7.91
C GLN A 140 -8.81 5.57 7.96
N ARG A 141 -9.41 5.88 6.79
CA ARG A 141 -10.76 6.45 6.67
C ARG A 141 -10.91 7.76 7.45
N LYS A 142 -9.86 8.59 7.41
CA LYS A 142 -9.77 9.87 8.12
C LYS A 142 -9.73 11.03 7.16
N VAL A 143 -10.28 12.16 7.62
CA VAL A 143 -10.23 13.42 6.89
C VAL A 143 -9.68 14.49 7.80
N PHE A 144 -8.80 15.33 7.27
CA PHE A 144 -8.20 16.43 8.02
C PHE A 144 -8.42 17.77 7.29
N GLN A 145 -8.60 18.83 8.05
CA GLN A 145 -8.54 20.21 7.58
C GLN A 145 -7.57 20.97 8.49
N ALA A 146 -6.54 21.59 7.92
CA ALA A 146 -5.50 22.30 8.68
C ALA A 146 -4.98 21.49 9.89
N GLN A 147 -4.65 20.19 9.67
CA GLN A 147 -4.17 19.23 10.67
C GLN A 147 -5.21 18.81 11.74
N THR A 148 -6.43 19.30 11.68
CA THR A 148 -7.51 18.89 12.58
C THR A 148 -8.30 17.75 11.95
N GLU A 149 -8.47 16.64 12.68
CA GLU A 149 -9.26 15.48 12.22
C GLU A 149 -10.76 15.84 12.24
N LEU A 150 -11.46 15.56 11.15
CA LEU A 150 -12.91 15.69 11.02
C LEU A 150 -13.57 14.32 11.19
N GLU A 151 -14.42 14.19 12.18
CA GLU A 151 -15.16 12.95 12.42
C GLU A 151 -16.28 12.76 11.39
N LEU A 152 -16.07 11.85 10.46
CA LEU A 152 -17.09 11.39 9.52
C LEU A 152 -17.61 10.01 9.93
N THR A 153 -18.93 9.81 9.77
CA THR A 153 -19.50 8.46 9.86
C THR A 153 -19.07 7.62 8.64
N THR A 154 -19.15 6.29 8.75
CA THR A 154 -18.82 5.37 7.65
C THR A 154 -19.49 5.78 6.33
N LYS A 155 -20.79 6.11 6.36
CA LYS A 155 -21.52 6.47 5.13
C LYS A 155 -21.20 7.87 4.61
N GLU A 156 -20.84 8.81 5.46
CA GLU A 156 -20.34 10.12 5.05
C GLU A 156 -18.98 9.99 4.38
N PHE A 157 -18.10 9.14 4.92
CA PHE A 157 -16.80 8.86 4.31
C PHE A 157 -16.93 8.12 2.96
N ASP A 158 -17.78 7.09 2.88
CA ASP A 158 -18.03 6.35 1.63
C ASP A 158 -18.58 7.28 0.53
N LEU A 159 -19.49 8.19 0.92
CA LEU A 159 -20.05 9.19 0.01
C LEU A 159 -18.99 10.19 -0.47
N LEU A 160 -18.13 10.66 0.43
CA LEU A 160 -16.99 11.51 0.10
C LEU A 160 -16.08 10.82 -0.91
N MET A 161 -15.67 9.59 -0.63
CA MET A 161 -14.78 8.80 -1.49
C MET A 161 -15.37 8.51 -2.87
N LEU A 162 -16.70 8.27 -2.95
CA LEU A 162 -17.36 8.12 -4.23
C LEU A 162 -17.15 9.36 -5.12
N PHE A 163 -17.31 10.54 -4.57
CA PHE A 163 -17.13 11.80 -5.32
C PHE A 163 -15.68 12.10 -5.62
N VAL A 164 -14.79 11.91 -4.66
CA VAL A 164 -13.37 12.23 -4.79
C VAL A 164 -12.69 11.36 -5.85
N LYS A 165 -13.03 10.07 -5.90
CA LYS A 165 -12.52 9.15 -6.92
C LYS A 165 -13.12 9.37 -8.32
N ASN A 166 -14.22 10.10 -8.40
CA ASN A 166 -14.94 10.34 -9.65
C ASN A 166 -15.24 11.82 -9.85
N ARG A 167 -14.20 12.66 -9.73
CA ARG A 167 -14.35 14.12 -9.92
C ARG A 167 -15.02 14.44 -11.26
N ALA A 168 -15.78 15.52 -11.28
CA ALA A 168 -16.55 16.00 -12.41
C ALA A 168 -17.62 15.03 -12.95
N THR A 169 -17.76 13.83 -12.37
CA THR A 169 -18.81 12.89 -12.75
C THR A 169 -20.09 13.15 -11.97
N ALA A 170 -21.20 13.29 -12.68
CA ALA A 170 -22.51 13.45 -12.06
C ALA A 170 -23.13 12.08 -11.72
N PHE A 171 -23.62 11.94 -10.50
CA PHE A 171 -24.32 10.74 -10.03
C PHE A 171 -25.77 11.05 -9.69
N SER A 172 -26.68 10.21 -10.18
CA SER A 172 -28.08 10.26 -9.71
C SER A 172 -28.19 9.76 -8.26
N ARG A 173 -29.27 10.11 -7.56
CA ARG A 173 -29.52 9.60 -6.20
C ARG A 173 -29.52 8.09 -6.13
N GLU A 174 -30.13 7.43 -7.12
CA GLU A 174 -30.17 5.97 -7.22
C GLU A 174 -28.77 5.37 -7.42
N GLN A 175 -27.93 5.99 -8.27
CA GLN A 175 -26.55 5.54 -8.48
C GLN A 175 -25.70 5.69 -7.22
N ILE A 176 -25.88 6.77 -6.46
CA ILE A 176 -25.20 6.99 -5.16
C ILE A 176 -25.67 5.94 -4.17
N LEU A 177 -26.99 5.73 -4.07
CA LEU A 177 -27.57 4.76 -3.16
C LEU A 177 -26.99 3.36 -3.38
N LYS A 178 -26.96 2.89 -4.62
CA LYS A 178 -26.42 1.56 -4.99
C LYS A 178 -24.94 1.39 -4.69
N ARG A 179 -24.14 2.48 -4.76
CA ARG A 179 -22.68 2.43 -4.57
C ARG A 179 -22.24 2.59 -3.13
N VAL A 180 -23.01 3.34 -2.34
CA VAL A 180 -22.67 3.67 -0.95
C VAL A 180 -23.46 2.85 0.07
N TRP A 181 -24.71 2.47 -0.26
CA TRP A 181 -25.56 1.65 0.59
C TRP A 181 -25.88 0.34 -0.09
N GLU A 182 -25.20 -0.70 0.03
CA GLU A 182 -25.39 -2.04 -0.53
C GLU A 182 -26.70 -2.33 -1.31
N VAL A 183 -26.69 -3.30 -2.23
CA VAL A 183 -27.80 -3.63 -3.17
C VAL A 183 -29.13 -3.94 -2.47
N ASN A 184 -29.11 -4.28 -1.17
CA ASN A 184 -30.28 -4.64 -0.37
C ASN A 184 -30.76 -3.53 0.57
N TYR A 185 -30.45 -2.27 0.30
CA TYR A 185 -30.97 -1.18 1.11
C TYR A 185 -32.45 -0.91 0.77
N TYR A 186 -33.34 -1.20 1.69
CA TYR A 186 -34.81 -1.04 1.54
C TYR A 186 -35.33 0.37 1.92
N GLY A 187 -34.45 1.33 2.15
CA GLY A 187 -34.82 2.70 2.50
C GLY A 187 -35.03 3.62 1.29
N SER A 188 -35.55 4.81 1.57
CA SER A 188 -35.75 5.86 0.57
C SER A 188 -34.41 6.47 0.12
N ASP A 189 -34.33 6.95 -1.11
CA ASP A 189 -33.20 7.73 -1.66
C ASP A 189 -32.95 9.06 -0.91
N ARG A 190 -33.90 9.51 -0.06
CA ARG A 190 -33.74 10.65 0.85
C ARG A 190 -32.55 10.50 1.80
N VAL A 191 -32.11 9.26 2.12
CA VAL A 191 -30.90 9.01 2.92
C VAL A 191 -29.66 9.62 2.26
N VAL A 192 -29.59 9.68 0.95
CA VAL A 192 -28.51 10.31 0.19
C VAL A 192 -28.47 11.81 0.48
N ASP A 193 -29.64 12.47 0.37
CA ASP A 193 -29.76 13.92 0.59
C ASP A 193 -29.42 14.28 2.05
N ASP A 194 -29.88 13.46 3.01
CA ASP A 194 -29.59 13.67 4.43
C ASP A 194 -28.11 13.46 4.77
N THR A 195 -27.47 12.45 4.17
CA THR A 195 -26.06 12.19 4.38
C THR A 195 -25.20 13.29 3.74
N LEU A 196 -25.57 13.72 2.53
CA LEU A 196 -24.88 14.81 1.86
C LEU A 196 -25.03 16.14 2.63
N ARG A 197 -26.20 16.41 3.19
CA ARG A 197 -26.39 17.59 4.04
C ARG A 197 -25.49 17.57 5.27
N ARG A 198 -25.32 16.41 5.93
CA ARG A 198 -24.39 16.24 7.05
C ARG A 198 -22.94 16.40 6.61
N LEU A 199 -22.55 15.81 5.49
CA LEU A 199 -21.22 15.95 4.91
C LEU A 199 -20.87 17.41 4.61
N ARG A 200 -21.76 18.15 3.92
CA ARG A 200 -21.58 19.58 3.64
C ARG A 200 -21.45 20.43 4.91
N ARG A 201 -22.15 20.06 5.99
CA ARG A 201 -22.02 20.80 7.27
C ARG A 201 -20.65 20.57 7.92
N LYS A 202 -20.07 19.37 7.77
CA LYS A 202 -18.74 19.03 8.30
C LYS A 202 -17.61 19.50 7.40
N MET A 203 -17.87 19.60 6.12
CA MET A 203 -16.91 19.98 5.07
C MET A 203 -17.51 21.11 4.20
N PRO A 204 -17.65 22.32 4.75
CA PRO A 204 -18.34 23.43 4.06
C PRO A 204 -17.63 23.90 2.78
N ASP A 205 -16.30 23.75 2.72
CA ASP A 205 -15.49 24.18 1.57
C ASP A 205 -15.50 23.15 0.44
N LEU A 206 -16.03 21.93 0.68
CA LEU A 206 -16.09 20.86 -0.32
C LEU A 206 -17.12 21.21 -1.41
N ASN A 207 -16.63 21.35 -2.64
CA ASN A 207 -17.43 21.87 -3.77
C ASN A 207 -18.34 20.81 -4.41
N ILE A 208 -19.34 20.30 -3.68
CA ILE A 208 -20.33 19.38 -4.22
C ILE A 208 -21.53 20.16 -4.74
N HIS A 209 -21.73 20.13 -6.06
CA HIS A 209 -22.84 20.79 -6.74
C HIS A 209 -24.09 19.92 -6.76
N THR A 210 -25.25 20.54 -6.59
CA THR A 210 -26.56 19.91 -6.84
C THR A 210 -26.93 20.08 -8.31
N ILE A 211 -27.23 18.97 -8.99
CA ILE A 211 -27.77 18.98 -10.34
C ILE A 211 -29.28 18.74 -10.21
N TYR A 212 -30.05 19.80 -10.37
CA TYR A 212 -31.49 19.77 -10.17
C TYR A 212 -32.16 18.70 -11.04
N GLY A 213 -33.08 17.93 -10.43
CA GLY A 213 -33.80 16.86 -11.10
C GLY A 213 -32.95 15.59 -11.35
N PHE A 214 -31.65 15.60 -11.03
CA PHE A 214 -30.76 14.45 -11.29
C PHE A 214 -30.07 13.95 -10.00
N GLY A 215 -29.16 14.73 -9.42
CA GLY A 215 -28.37 14.30 -8.29
C GLY A 215 -27.23 15.26 -7.96
N TYR A 216 -26.00 14.76 -7.87
CA TYR A 216 -24.86 15.50 -7.33
C TYR A 216 -23.54 15.23 -8.09
N ARG A 217 -22.61 16.20 -8.02
CA ARG A 217 -21.28 16.13 -8.63
C ARG A 217 -20.28 16.93 -7.79
N LEU A 218 -19.07 16.40 -7.61
CA LEU A 218 -17.93 17.16 -7.09
C LEU A 218 -17.31 17.98 -8.23
N GLY A 219 -17.04 19.26 -7.98
CA GLY A 219 -16.45 20.21 -8.91
C GLY A 219 -15.00 19.91 -9.28
#